data_7cc149ce535c9622eb2a2065a4a436ca
#
_entry.id   7cc149ce535c9622eb2a2065a4a436ca
#
_cell.length_a   1.000
_cell.length_b   1.000
_cell.length_c   1.000
_cell.angle_alpha   90.00
_cell.angle_beta   90.00
_cell.angle_gamma   90.00
#
_symmetry.space_group_name_H-M   'P 1'
#
loop_
_entity.id
_entity.type
_entity.pdbx_description
1 polymer ?
#
loop_
_entity_poly.entity_id
_entity_poly.type
_entity_poly.pdbx_seq_one_letter_code
_entity_poly.pdbx_strand_id
1 'polypeptide(L)'
;AIKLSAVFSGVKDIKEALEQAEQNARSLFDKPTVLFVDEIHRFNKAQQDAFLHHLEEGTIILIGATTENPSFEINNALLSRMQVYVLESLTRDDLQLLLNKALTYLGKIELTPDAMELLIDLSDGDARRLLNLLELVGNSSGQSKIDSDLIKQIVPKNLQRFDKGGEEFYNQISALHKSVRGSNPDAALYWFGRMLTSGAEPLYIGRRLLRMAWEDIGFADTNAAVVVNTALQTYERLGSPEGELALAGAVIYLAVTNKSNSLELAYNQLREYMKNASSAPVPVHLRNAPTKLMTELGYGREYKYAHDYPNHYVTNEQYFPDGMLELKFYQPSDQGFEQRIQERMNYLRDLDQQAKK
;
A
#
# COMPACT_ATOMS: atom_id res chain seq x y z
N ALA A 1 -25.19 -20.85 4.48
CA ALA A 1 -23.96 -20.08 4.28
C ALA A 1 -22.76 -21.02 4.16
N ILE A 2 -21.86 -20.71 3.25
CA ILE A 2 -20.58 -21.44 3.08
C ILE A 2 -19.47 -20.49 3.45
N LYS A 3 -18.43 -20.98 4.14
CA LYS A 3 -17.25 -20.19 4.50
C LYS A 3 -16.02 -20.74 3.82
N LEU A 4 -15.25 -19.86 3.19
CA LEU A 4 -13.91 -20.13 2.63
C LEU A 4 -12.89 -19.21 3.30
N SER A 5 -11.66 -19.67 3.43
CA SER A 5 -10.53 -18.83 3.79
C SER A 5 -9.53 -18.84 2.65
N ALA A 6 -9.28 -17.70 2.03
CA ALA A 6 -8.35 -17.62 0.89
C ALA A 6 -6.90 -18.00 1.26
N VAL A 7 -6.58 -18.07 2.56
CA VAL A 7 -5.28 -18.56 3.07
C VAL A 7 -5.14 -20.07 2.91
N PHE A 8 -6.25 -20.83 3.07
CA PHE A 8 -6.22 -22.29 3.11
C PHE A 8 -6.97 -22.94 1.94
N SER A 9 -7.86 -22.19 1.28
CA SER A 9 -8.72 -22.71 0.20
C SER A 9 -8.06 -22.55 -1.16
N GLY A 10 -8.06 -23.65 -1.93
CA GLY A 10 -7.59 -23.67 -3.32
C GLY A 10 -8.73 -23.62 -4.35
N VAL A 11 -8.37 -23.77 -5.63
CA VAL A 11 -9.32 -23.80 -6.75
C VAL A 11 -10.41 -24.87 -6.56
N LYS A 12 -10.03 -26.03 -5.99
CA LYS A 12 -10.95 -27.14 -5.76
C LYS A 12 -12.03 -26.76 -4.75
N ASP A 13 -11.65 -26.11 -3.64
CA ASP A 13 -12.57 -25.72 -2.58
C ASP A 13 -13.57 -24.66 -3.08
N ILE A 14 -13.08 -23.73 -3.92
CA ILE A 14 -13.93 -22.71 -4.57
C ILE A 14 -14.96 -23.41 -5.46
N LYS A 15 -14.52 -24.37 -6.29
CA LYS A 15 -15.39 -25.09 -7.20
C LYS A 15 -16.47 -25.89 -6.44
N GLU A 16 -16.09 -26.63 -5.42
CA GLU A 16 -17.03 -27.38 -4.56
C GLU A 16 -18.06 -26.47 -3.90
N ALA A 17 -17.63 -25.29 -3.40
CA ALA A 17 -18.51 -24.30 -2.78
C ALA A 17 -19.53 -23.73 -3.78
N LEU A 18 -19.11 -23.46 -5.02
CA LEU A 18 -19.96 -22.96 -6.09
C LEU A 18 -20.93 -24.02 -6.58
N GLU A 19 -20.50 -25.26 -6.77
CA GLU A 19 -21.37 -26.40 -7.11
C GLU A 19 -22.44 -26.64 -6.03
N GLN A 20 -22.08 -26.54 -4.76
CA GLN A 20 -23.02 -26.62 -3.66
C GLN A 20 -24.01 -25.45 -3.67
N ALA A 21 -23.58 -24.24 -4.00
CA ALA A 21 -24.46 -23.08 -4.13
C ALA A 21 -25.47 -23.25 -5.26
N GLU A 22 -25.05 -23.79 -6.42
CA GLU A 22 -25.95 -24.13 -7.52
C GLU A 22 -27.00 -25.18 -7.12
N GLN A 23 -26.57 -26.24 -6.42
CA GLN A 23 -27.48 -27.25 -5.93
C GLN A 23 -28.52 -26.67 -4.96
N ASN A 24 -28.10 -25.77 -4.08
CA ASN A 24 -28.99 -25.07 -3.16
C ASN A 24 -30.00 -24.18 -3.90
N ALA A 25 -29.55 -23.46 -4.94
CA ALA A 25 -30.43 -22.60 -5.75
C ALA A 25 -31.49 -23.39 -6.53
N ARG A 26 -31.18 -24.63 -6.95
CA ARG A 26 -32.12 -25.55 -7.62
C ARG A 26 -33.09 -26.23 -6.66
N SER A 27 -32.96 -26.02 -5.36
CA SER A 27 -33.84 -26.60 -4.35
C SER A 27 -35.18 -25.87 -4.29
N LEU A 28 -36.18 -26.50 -3.65
CA LEU A 28 -37.56 -25.98 -3.51
C LEU A 28 -37.68 -24.57 -2.89
N PHE A 29 -36.59 -24.02 -2.33
CA PHE A 29 -36.62 -22.72 -1.64
C PHE A 29 -36.02 -21.55 -2.45
N ASP A 30 -35.44 -21.82 -3.63
CA ASP A 30 -34.90 -20.81 -4.57
C ASP A 30 -34.20 -19.61 -3.86
N LYS A 31 -33.32 -19.90 -2.91
CA LYS A 31 -32.61 -18.88 -2.15
C LYS A 31 -31.13 -18.89 -2.48
N PRO A 32 -30.52 -17.69 -2.71
CA PRO A 32 -29.09 -17.60 -2.95
C PRO A 32 -28.29 -18.09 -1.74
N THR A 33 -27.15 -18.70 -2.00
CA THR A 33 -26.22 -19.13 -0.96
C THR A 33 -25.31 -17.96 -0.57
N VAL A 34 -25.27 -17.63 0.72
CA VAL A 34 -24.27 -16.68 1.24
C VAL A 34 -22.92 -17.37 1.26
N LEU A 35 -21.98 -16.85 0.51
CA LEU A 35 -20.59 -17.30 0.44
C LEU A 35 -19.71 -16.25 1.14
N PHE A 36 -19.15 -16.58 2.30
CA PHE A 36 -18.22 -15.73 3.03
C PHE A 36 -16.77 -16.16 2.70
N VAL A 37 -15.97 -15.22 2.22
CA VAL A 37 -14.56 -15.43 1.89
C VAL A 37 -13.68 -14.53 2.75
N ASP A 38 -12.94 -15.15 3.67
CA ASP A 38 -11.97 -14.45 4.52
C ASP A 38 -10.65 -14.26 3.76
N GLU A 39 -10.04 -13.06 3.92
CA GLU A 39 -8.80 -12.65 3.26
C GLU A 39 -8.86 -12.77 1.72
N ILE A 40 -9.99 -12.36 1.12
CA ILE A 40 -10.27 -12.54 -0.32
C ILE A 40 -9.17 -12.00 -1.24
N HIS A 41 -8.38 -11.02 -0.80
CA HIS A 41 -7.24 -10.46 -1.54
C HIS A 41 -6.13 -11.50 -1.84
N ARG A 42 -6.08 -12.61 -1.10
CA ARG A 42 -5.12 -13.70 -1.34
C ARG A 42 -5.49 -14.60 -2.51
N PHE A 43 -6.71 -14.53 -2.99
CA PHE A 43 -7.08 -15.20 -4.23
C PHE A 43 -6.49 -14.48 -5.44
N ASN A 44 -5.89 -15.22 -6.36
CA ASN A 44 -5.43 -14.66 -7.62
C ASN A 44 -6.62 -14.27 -8.53
N LYS A 45 -6.34 -13.56 -9.64
CA LYS A 45 -7.38 -13.04 -10.54
C LYS A 45 -8.30 -14.14 -11.06
N ALA A 46 -7.77 -15.29 -11.46
CA ALA A 46 -8.58 -16.39 -11.98
C ALA A 46 -9.50 -17.00 -10.91
N GLN A 47 -9.05 -17.05 -9.66
CA GLN A 47 -9.87 -17.49 -8.54
C GLN A 47 -10.97 -16.47 -8.19
N GLN A 48 -10.67 -15.19 -8.29
CA GLN A 48 -11.66 -14.12 -8.11
C GLN A 48 -12.68 -14.11 -9.25
N ASP A 49 -12.26 -14.35 -10.49
CA ASP A 49 -13.14 -14.41 -11.66
C ASP A 49 -14.14 -15.57 -11.59
N ALA A 50 -13.81 -16.67 -10.89
CA ALA A 50 -14.71 -17.80 -10.71
C ALA A 50 -16.04 -17.43 -10.03
N PHE A 51 -16.08 -16.37 -9.25
CA PHE A 51 -17.31 -15.91 -8.57
C PHE A 51 -18.24 -15.09 -9.48
N LEU A 52 -17.72 -14.52 -10.59
CA LEU A 52 -18.45 -13.54 -11.40
C LEU A 52 -19.77 -14.10 -11.97
N HIS A 53 -19.70 -15.27 -12.59
CA HIS A 53 -20.88 -15.90 -13.19
C HIS A 53 -21.99 -16.14 -12.16
N HIS A 54 -21.63 -16.67 -11.01
CA HIS A 54 -22.59 -17.00 -9.94
C HIS A 54 -23.18 -15.74 -9.25
N LEU A 55 -22.42 -14.63 -9.23
CA LEU A 55 -22.92 -13.33 -8.78
C LEU A 55 -23.93 -12.76 -9.79
N GLU A 56 -23.63 -12.85 -11.08
CA GLU A 56 -24.52 -12.36 -12.15
C GLU A 56 -25.83 -13.14 -12.23
N GLU A 57 -25.79 -14.45 -12.00
CA GLU A 57 -26.98 -15.31 -11.94
C GLU A 57 -27.74 -15.22 -10.61
N GLY A 58 -27.16 -14.57 -9.61
CA GLY A 58 -27.78 -14.47 -8.28
C GLY A 58 -27.79 -15.79 -7.49
N THR A 59 -27.01 -16.80 -7.89
CA THR A 59 -26.89 -18.06 -7.17
C THR A 59 -26.14 -17.93 -5.85
N ILE A 60 -25.25 -16.92 -5.75
CA ILE A 60 -24.54 -16.58 -4.51
C ILE A 60 -24.71 -15.10 -4.12
N ILE A 61 -24.62 -14.85 -2.81
CA ILE A 61 -24.35 -13.55 -2.21
C ILE A 61 -22.93 -13.63 -1.66
N LEU A 62 -21.99 -12.94 -2.29
CA LEU A 62 -20.59 -12.96 -1.87
C LEU A 62 -20.31 -11.89 -0.81
N ILE A 63 -19.72 -12.30 0.31
CA ILE A 63 -19.21 -11.42 1.36
C ILE A 63 -17.71 -11.68 1.45
N GLY A 64 -16.90 -10.76 0.91
CA GLY A 64 -15.43 -10.82 0.99
C GLY A 64 -14.92 -9.96 2.14
N ALA A 65 -14.13 -10.54 3.03
CA ALA A 65 -13.38 -9.79 4.05
C ALA A 65 -11.92 -9.63 3.61
N THR A 66 -11.35 -8.45 3.84
CA THR A 66 -9.95 -8.14 3.53
C THR A 66 -9.41 -7.09 4.48
N THR A 67 -8.13 -7.21 4.84
CA THR A 67 -7.34 -6.21 5.57
C THR A 67 -6.65 -5.21 4.62
N GLU A 68 -6.68 -5.48 3.31
CA GLU A 68 -6.04 -4.64 2.30
C GLU A 68 -7.07 -3.75 1.59
N ASN A 69 -6.58 -2.70 0.91
CA ASN A 69 -7.47 -1.82 0.15
C ASN A 69 -8.04 -2.57 -1.06
N PRO A 70 -9.37 -2.80 -1.12
CA PRO A 70 -9.99 -3.59 -2.17
C PRO A 70 -9.78 -3.00 -3.58
N SER A 71 -9.56 -1.69 -3.71
CA SER A 71 -9.31 -1.05 -5.01
C SER A 71 -7.99 -1.48 -5.67
N PHE A 72 -7.04 -2.02 -4.90
CA PHE A 72 -5.77 -2.51 -5.43
C PHE A 72 -5.72 -4.03 -5.57
N GLU A 73 -6.42 -4.75 -4.71
CA GLU A 73 -6.28 -6.19 -4.55
C GLU A 73 -7.43 -6.99 -5.18
N ILE A 74 -8.60 -6.38 -5.33
CA ILE A 74 -9.75 -7.05 -5.94
C ILE A 74 -9.83 -6.65 -7.41
N ASN A 75 -10.08 -7.61 -8.30
CA ASN A 75 -10.21 -7.31 -9.71
C ASN A 75 -11.43 -6.38 -9.98
N ASN A 76 -11.29 -5.52 -10.97
CA ASN A 76 -12.30 -4.50 -11.27
C ASN A 76 -13.67 -5.09 -11.64
N ALA A 77 -13.71 -6.27 -12.26
CA ALA A 77 -14.93 -6.92 -12.65
C ALA A 77 -15.72 -7.38 -11.41
N LEU A 78 -15.04 -7.93 -10.42
CA LEU A 78 -15.63 -8.32 -9.16
C LEU A 78 -16.03 -7.10 -8.33
N LEU A 79 -15.13 -6.13 -8.19
CA LEU A 79 -15.34 -4.92 -7.41
C LEU A 79 -16.55 -4.10 -7.91
N SER A 80 -16.75 -4.03 -9.25
CA SER A 80 -17.89 -3.32 -9.83
C SER A 80 -19.27 -3.92 -9.52
N ARG A 81 -19.30 -5.15 -9.01
CA ARG A 81 -20.52 -5.89 -8.62
C ARG A 81 -20.70 -6.02 -7.11
N MET A 82 -19.81 -5.40 -6.34
CA MET A 82 -19.81 -5.45 -4.88
C MET A 82 -19.95 -4.06 -4.29
N GLN A 83 -20.52 -4.00 -3.11
CA GLN A 83 -20.52 -2.79 -2.28
C GLN A 83 -19.41 -2.90 -1.24
N VAL A 84 -18.58 -1.87 -1.13
CA VAL A 84 -17.50 -1.81 -0.14
C VAL A 84 -18.00 -1.17 1.13
N TYR A 85 -17.79 -1.86 2.24
CA TYR A 85 -18.02 -1.35 3.60
C TYR A 85 -16.69 -1.27 4.32
N VAL A 86 -16.33 -0.08 4.77
CA VAL A 86 -15.13 0.13 5.58
C VAL A 86 -15.50 -0.09 7.04
N LEU A 87 -14.78 -1.01 7.69
CA LEU A 87 -14.92 -1.25 9.13
C LEU A 87 -13.87 -0.38 9.85
N GLU A 88 -14.36 0.40 10.80
CA GLU A 88 -13.49 1.20 11.67
C GLU A 88 -13.08 0.38 12.90
N SER A 89 -11.98 0.80 13.55
CA SER A 89 -11.58 0.26 14.84
C SER A 89 -12.68 0.46 15.87
N LEU A 90 -12.79 -0.47 16.80
CA LEU A 90 -13.79 -0.36 17.88
C LEU A 90 -13.47 0.84 18.79
N THR A 91 -14.53 1.55 19.17
CA THR A 91 -14.41 2.65 20.13
C THR A 91 -14.11 2.13 21.54
N ARG A 92 -13.66 3.00 22.44
CA ARG A 92 -13.47 2.64 23.87
C ARG A 92 -14.78 2.08 24.48
N ASP A 93 -15.92 2.65 24.15
CA ASP A 93 -17.22 2.23 24.65
C ASP A 93 -17.59 0.83 24.14
N ASP A 94 -17.31 0.54 22.87
CA ASP A 94 -17.52 -0.79 22.29
C ASP A 94 -16.63 -1.84 22.97
N LEU A 95 -15.36 -1.52 23.20
CA LEU A 95 -14.41 -2.39 23.91
C LEU A 95 -14.81 -2.61 25.36
N GLN A 96 -15.32 -1.58 26.04
CA GLN A 96 -15.84 -1.68 27.38
C GLN A 96 -17.05 -2.63 27.44
N LEU A 97 -17.98 -2.51 26.48
CA LEU A 97 -19.14 -3.42 26.37
C LEU A 97 -18.68 -4.86 26.11
N LEU A 98 -17.71 -5.05 25.22
CA LEU A 98 -17.15 -6.37 24.91
C LEU A 98 -16.48 -6.98 26.14
N LEU A 99 -15.66 -6.20 26.86
CA LEU A 99 -14.97 -6.63 28.07
C LEU A 99 -15.96 -7.07 29.15
N ASN A 100 -17.02 -6.29 29.40
CA ASN A 100 -18.08 -6.63 30.35
C ASN A 100 -18.79 -7.94 29.99
N LYS A 101 -19.10 -8.16 28.70
CA LYS A 101 -19.66 -9.42 28.21
C LYS A 101 -18.71 -10.60 28.45
N ALA A 102 -17.43 -10.43 28.15
CA ALA A 102 -16.42 -11.45 28.33
C ALA A 102 -16.25 -11.83 29.83
N LEU A 103 -16.19 -10.84 30.72
CA LEU A 103 -16.14 -11.07 32.17
C LEU A 103 -17.39 -11.82 32.70
N THR A 104 -18.56 -11.45 32.21
CA THR A 104 -19.80 -12.17 32.55
C THR A 104 -19.76 -13.64 32.12
N TYR A 105 -19.20 -13.90 30.90
CA TYR A 105 -19.07 -15.26 30.39
C TYR A 105 -18.05 -16.08 31.18
N LEU A 106 -16.90 -15.49 31.55
CA LEU A 106 -15.85 -16.14 32.31
C LEU A 106 -16.21 -16.38 33.77
N GLY A 107 -17.01 -15.51 34.41
CA GLY A 107 -17.63 -15.68 35.73
C GLY A 107 -16.68 -15.82 36.93
N LYS A 108 -15.36 -15.79 36.72
CA LYS A 108 -14.33 -16.06 37.74
C LYS A 108 -13.31 -14.95 37.94
N ILE A 109 -13.39 -13.91 37.13
CA ILE A 109 -12.40 -12.83 37.08
C ILE A 109 -13.10 -11.51 37.39
N GLU A 110 -12.57 -10.77 38.36
CA GLU A 110 -12.95 -9.39 38.68
C GLU A 110 -11.78 -8.47 38.30
N LEU A 111 -12.03 -7.50 37.46
CA LEU A 111 -11.07 -6.45 37.15
C LEU A 111 -11.35 -5.18 37.97
N THR A 112 -10.31 -4.55 38.47
CA THR A 112 -10.43 -3.19 39.00
C THR A 112 -10.70 -2.19 37.86
N PRO A 113 -11.29 -1.02 38.11
CA PRO A 113 -11.55 -0.03 37.05
C PRO A 113 -10.31 0.37 36.26
N ASP A 114 -9.18 0.56 36.93
CA ASP A 114 -7.87 0.87 36.32
C ASP A 114 -7.33 -0.31 35.49
N ALA A 115 -7.59 -1.56 35.88
CA ALA A 115 -7.25 -2.74 35.09
C ALA A 115 -8.08 -2.85 33.83
N MET A 116 -9.35 -2.51 33.88
CA MET A 116 -10.23 -2.48 32.72
C MET A 116 -9.79 -1.44 31.71
N GLU A 117 -9.49 -0.21 32.16
CA GLU A 117 -8.96 0.86 31.31
C GLU A 117 -7.64 0.44 30.66
N LEU A 118 -6.71 -0.14 31.43
CA LEU A 118 -5.44 -0.60 30.91
C LEU A 118 -5.59 -1.66 29.83
N LEU A 119 -6.48 -2.64 29.99
CA LEU A 119 -6.74 -3.66 28.96
C LEU A 119 -7.33 -3.07 27.69
N ILE A 120 -8.25 -2.09 27.83
CA ILE A 120 -8.83 -1.36 26.69
C ILE A 120 -7.73 -0.59 25.96
N ASP A 121 -6.85 0.14 26.68
CA ASP A 121 -5.74 0.86 26.09
C ASP A 121 -4.75 -0.08 25.36
N LEU A 122 -4.43 -1.21 25.97
CA LEU A 122 -3.55 -2.20 25.37
C LEU A 122 -4.16 -2.93 24.15
N SER A 123 -5.48 -2.94 24.03
CA SER A 123 -6.20 -3.60 22.92
C SER A 123 -6.24 -2.77 21.64
N ASP A 124 -6.14 -1.45 21.75
CA ASP A 124 -6.03 -0.52 20.62
C ASP A 124 -7.12 -0.70 19.55
N GLY A 125 -8.38 -0.72 19.96
CA GLY A 125 -9.50 -0.85 19.04
C GLY A 125 -9.75 -2.27 18.50
N ASP A 126 -8.93 -3.26 18.91
CA ASP A 126 -9.01 -4.65 18.43
C ASP A 126 -9.67 -5.58 19.46
N ALA A 127 -10.86 -6.10 19.12
CA ALA A 127 -11.60 -7.03 19.95
C ALA A 127 -10.85 -8.33 20.24
N ARG A 128 -10.18 -8.90 19.26
CA ARG A 128 -9.43 -10.16 19.41
C ARG A 128 -8.26 -9.98 20.36
N ARG A 129 -7.57 -8.87 20.23
CA ARG A 129 -6.46 -8.49 21.11
C ARG A 129 -6.95 -8.29 22.55
N LEU A 130 -8.07 -7.59 22.75
CA LEU A 130 -8.67 -7.41 24.07
C LEU A 130 -8.98 -8.76 24.74
N LEU A 131 -9.64 -9.66 24.01
CA LEU A 131 -10.00 -10.98 24.54
C LEU A 131 -8.79 -11.86 24.82
N ASN A 132 -7.78 -11.83 23.94
CA ASN A 132 -6.52 -12.57 24.16
C ASN A 132 -5.75 -12.04 25.38
N LEU A 133 -5.71 -10.71 25.58
CA LEU A 133 -5.09 -10.11 26.78
C LEU A 133 -5.86 -10.50 28.04
N LEU A 134 -7.18 -10.48 28.01
CA LEU A 134 -8.03 -10.89 29.13
C LEU A 134 -7.79 -12.38 29.47
N GLU A 135 -7.75 -13.25 28.47
CA GLU A 135 -7.47 -14.67 28.62
C GLU A 135 -6.07 -14.93 29.21
N LEU A 136 -5.04 -14.24 28.66
CA LEU A 136 -3.67 -14.32 29.16
C LEU A 136 -3.57 -13.94 30.65
N VAL A 137 -4.17 -12.81 31.01
CA VAL A 137 -4.15 -12.30 32.39
C VAL A 137 -4.96 -13.20 33.31
N GLY A 138 -6.13 -13.65 32.87
CA GLY A 138 -6.98 -14.57 33.64
C GLY A 138 -6.31 -15.92 33.94
N ASN A 139 -5.62 -16.49 32.95
CA ASN A 139 -4.93 -17.79 33.10
C ASN A 139 -3.62 -17.67 33.92
N SER A 140 -2.96 -16.51 33.87
CA SER A 140 -1.64 -16.33 34.51
C SER A 140 -1.71 -15.79 35.92
N SER A 141 -2.84 -15.13 36.32
CA SER A 141 -2.93 -14.44 37.60
C SER A 141 -3.05 -15.36 38.82
N GLY A 142 -3.70 -16.51 38.65
CA GLY A 142 -4.02 -17.40 39.80
C GLY A 142 -4.95 -16.74 40.86
N GLN A 143 -5.41 -15.50 40.63
CA GLN A 143 -6.21 -14.69 41.53
C GLN A 143 -7.56 -14.35 40.87
N SER A 144 -8.61 -14.22 41.69
CA SER A 144 -9.92 -13.83 41.20
C SER A 144 -10.03 -12.33 40.94
N LYS A 145 -9.22 -11.50 41.64
CA LYS A 145 -9.22 -10.04 41.49
C LYS A 145 -7.91 -9.56 40.90
N ILE A 146 -7.98 -8.84 39.80
CA ILE A 146 -6.85 -8.40 38.97
C ILE A 146 -6.84 -6.88 38.93
N ASP A 147 -5.72 -6.30 39.28
CA ASP A 147 -5.43 -4.85 39.18
C ASP A 147 -4.47 -4.54 38.02
N SER A 148 -4.25 -3.25 37.77
CA SER A 148 -3.37 -2.79 36.69
C SER A 148 -1.91 -3.19 36.87
N ASP A 149 -1.42 -3.30 38.13
CA ASP A 149 -0.04 -3.65 38.40
C ASP A 149 0.25 -5.13 38.10
N LEU A 150 -0.73 -5.99 38.37
CA LEU A 150 -0.64 -7.41 37.98
C LEU A 150 -0.66 -7.58 36.47
N ILE A 151 -1.48 -6.79 35.73
CA ILE A 151 -1.48 -6.79 34.27
C ILE A 151 -0.10 -6.36 33.73
N LYS A 152 0.51 -5.30 34.28
CA LYS A 152 1.84 -4.83 33.88
C LYS A 152 2.94 -5.89 34.12
N GLN A 153 2.77 -6.75 35.11
CA GLN A 153 3.71 -7.85 35.37
C GLN A 153 3.54 -9.02 34.40
N ILE A 154 2.30 -9.35 34.06
CA ILE A 154 1.96 -10.50 33.21
C ILE A 154 2.17 -10.16 31.70
N VAL A 155 1.74 -8.96 31.29
CA VAL A 155 1.82 -8.56 29.87
C VAL A 155 3.23 -8.11 29.56
N PRO A 156 3.93 -8.74 28.60
CA PRO A 156 5.29 -8.38 28.19
C PRO A 156 5.40 -6.90 27.80
N LYS A 157 6.54 -6.26 28.14
CA LYS A 157 6.76 -4.82 27.89
C LYS A 157 6.66 -4.45 26.40
N ASN A 158 7.00 -5.34 25.49
CA ASN A 158 6.83 -5.16 24.06
C ASN A 158 5.36 -5.16 23.62
N LEU A 159 4.48 -5.90 24.30
CA LEU A 159 3.04 -5.86 24.07
C LEU A 159 2.36 -4.62 24.69
N GLN A 160 2.97 -4.03 25.73
CA GLN A 160 2.48 -2.81 26.36
C GLN A 160 2.70 -1.55 25.49
N ARG A 161 3.59 -1.62 24.50
CA ARG A 161 4.01 -0.49 23.66
C ARG A 161 3.54 -0.57 22.20
N PHE A 162 2.72 -1.56 21.86
CA PHE A 162 2.49 -1.94 20.48
C PHE A 162 1.10 -1.57 20.00
N ASP A 163 1.05 -0.47 19.26
CA ASP A 163 -0.04 -0.08 18.39
C ASP A 163 0.34 -0.41 16.94
N LYS A 164 0.15 -1.68 16.51
CA LYS A 164 0.30 -2.07 15.11
C LYS A 164 -0.93 -1.64 14.33
N GLY A 165 -0.84 -0.46 13.70
CA GLY A 165 -1.88 0.04 12.79
C GLY A 165 -2.85 1.03 13.41
N GLY A 166 -2.67 1.44 14.68
CA GLY A 166 -3.43 2.51 15.30
C GLY A 166 -2.93 3.91 14.90
N GLU A 167 -3.66 4.92 15.34
CA GLU A 167 -3.39 6.34 15.03
C GLU A 167 -1.96 6.76 15.40
N GLU A 168 -1.45 6.29 16.53
CA GLU A 168 -0.10 6.61 17.00
C GLU A 168 0.99 6.05 16.06
N PHE A 169 0.81 4.85 15.52
CA PHE A 169 1.73 4.27 14.54
C PHE A 169 1.78 5.10 13.25
N TYR A 170 0.60 5.52 12.75
CA TYR A 170 0.51 6.40 11.58
C TYR A 170 1.09 7.78 11.87
N ASN A 171 0.92 8.29 13.08
CA ASN A 171 1.51 9.55 13.52
C ASN A 171 3.03 9.47 13.57
N GLN A 172 3.61 8.39 14.08
CA GLN A 172 5.06 8.18 14.13
C GLN A 172 5.67 8.07 12.73
N ILE A 173 5.07 7.27 11.80
CA ILE A 173 5.57 7.20 10.42
C ILE A 173 5.42 8.53 9.68
N SER A 174 4.34 9.27 9.94
CA SER A 174 4.15 10.62 9.40
C SER A 174 5.18 11.61 9.95
N ALA A 175 5.53 11.53 11.24
CA ALA A 175 6.57 12.35 11.85
C ALA A 175 7.96 12.03 11.30
N LEU A 176 8.29 10.75 11.12
CA LEU A 176 9.52 10.32 10.44
C LEU A 176 9.59 10.92 9.03
N HIS A 177 8.53 10.76 8.23
CA HIS A 177 8.47 11.27 6.86
C HIS A 177 8.66 12.79 6.80
N LYS A 178 7.94 13.53 7.66
CA LYS A 178 8.05 15.00 7.73
C LYS A 178 9.42 15.46 8.22
N SER A 179 10.07 14.70 9.10
CA SER A 179 11.43 15.00 9.56
C SER A 179 12.46 14.80 8.44
N VAL A 180 12.33 13.75 7.65
CA VAL A 180 13.15 13.52 6.44
C VAL A 180 12.91 14.64 5.42
N ARG A 181 11.65 14.95 5.10
CA ARG A 181 11.27 16.05 4.19
C ARG A 181 11.79 17.40 4.66
N GLY A 182 11.72 17.66 5.97
CA GLY A 182 12.18 18.88 6.61
C GLY A 182 13.69 18.94 6.83
N SER A 183 14.46 17.96 6.36
CA SER A 183 15.93 17.89 6.46
C SER A 183 16.46 17.96 7.91
N ASN A 184 15.75 17.27 8.83
CA ASN A 184 16.19 17.13 10.20
C ASN A 184 16.59 15.68 10.51
N PRO A 185 17.91 15.33 10.43
CA PRO A 185 18.36 13.96 10.61
C PRO A 185 18.17 13.45 12.03
N ASP A 186 18.31 14.29 13.04
CA ASP A 186 18.17 13.89 14.44
C ASP A 186 16.72 13.56 14.79
N ALA A 187 15.77 14.39 14.34
CA ALA A 187 14.35 14.11 14.51
C ALA A 187 13.93 12.86 13.71
N ALA A 188 14.45 12.68 12.50
CA ALA A 188 14.20 11.49 11.69
C ALA A 188 14.72 10.22 12.40
N LEU A 189 15.93 10.23 12.94
CA LEU A 189 16.49 9.14 13.73
C LEU A 189 15.68 8.87 15.00
N TYR A 190 15.24 9.93 15.69
CA TYR A 190 14.40 9.78 16.88
C TYR A 190 13.10 9.02 16.54
N TRP A 191 12.37 9.42 15.50
CA TRP A 191 11.13 8.76 15.12
C TRP A 191 11.36 7.35 14.61
N PHE A 192 12.45 7.10 13.87
CA PHE A 192 12.87 5.76 13.48
C PHE A 192 13.10 4.86 14.69
N GLY A 193 13.87 5.33 15.69
CA GLY A 193 14.13 4.59 16.92
C GLY A 193 12.85 4.39 17.76
N ARG A 194 11.95 5.36 17.81
CA ARG A 194 10.63 5.22 18.47
C ARG A 194 9.80 4.15 17.81
N MET A 195 9.75 4.08 16.49
CA MET A 195 9.03 3.03 15.75
C MET A 195 9.61 1.65 16.03
N LEU A 196 10.94 1.48 16.01
CA LEU A 196 11.59 0.22 16.35
C LEU A 196 11.28 -0.20 17.79
N THR A 197 11.40 0.72 18.75
CA THR A 197 11.11 0.46 20.16
C THR A 197 9.63 0.14 20.39
N SER A 198 8.73 0.73 19.58
CA SER A 198 7.31 0.38 19.56
C SER A 198 7.04 -0.94 18.84
N GLY A 199 8.06 -1.63 18.29
CA GLY A 199 8.00 -2.94 17.64
C GLY A 199 7.50 -2.89 16.19
N ALA A 200 7.59 -1.74 15.52
CA ALA A 200 7.37 -1.68 14.08
C ALA A 200 8.35 -2.62 13.35
N GLU A 201 7.85 -3.32 12.35
CA GLU A 201 8.70 -4.19 11.53
C GLU A 201 9.72 -3.34 10.76
N PRO A 202 11.04 -3.58 10.90
CA PRO A 202 12.06 -2.77 10.25
C PRO A 202 11.93 -2.72 8.72
N LEU A 203 11.51 -3.83 8.08
CA LEU A 203 11.26 -3.86 6.64
C LEU A 203 10.07 -2.97 6.24
N TYR A 204 9.04 -2.83 7.09
CA TYR A 204 7.96 -1.88 6.85
C TYR A 204 8.51 -0.44 6.82
N ILE A 205 9.33 -0.07 7.83
CA ILE A 205 9.96 1.26 7.85
C ILE A 205 10.83 1.45 6.61
N GLY A 206 11.63 0.46 6.22
CA GLY A 206 12.45 0.49 5.03
C GLY A 206 11.65 0.71 3.73
N ARG A 207 10.50 0.07 3.58
CA ARG A 207 9.58 0.31 2.44
C ARG A 207 9.07 1.76 2.43
N ARG A 208 8.81 2.35 3.60
CA ARG A 208 8.42 3.76 3.71
C ARG A 208 9.57 4.70 3.36
N LEU A 209 10.80 4.37 3.76
CA LEU A 209 12.01 5.13 3.36
C LEU A 209 12.20 5.10 1.83
N LEU A 210 11.97 3.94 1.19
CA LEU A 210 12.03 3.83 -0.26
C LEU A 210 10.99 4.72 -0.95
N ARG A 211 9.78 4.81 -0.39
CA ARG A 211 8.76 5.76 -0.86
C ARG A 211 9.25 7.20 -0.75
N MET A 212 9.81 7.59 0.40
CA MET A 212 10.36 8.95 0.61
C MET A 212 11.46 9.29 -0.38
N ALA A 213 12.33 8.32 -0.73
CA ALA A 213 13.38 8.51 -1.72
C ALA A 213 12.84 8.90 -3.11
N TRP A 214 11.69 8.38 -3.51
CA TRP A 214 11.06 8.73 -4.79
C TRP A 214 10.13 9.93 -4.71
N GLU A 215 9.46 10.14 -3.58
CA GLU A 215 8.46 11.19 -3.38
C GLU A 215 9.10 12.55 -3.09
N ASP A 216 10.07 12.61 -2.16
CA ASP A 216 10.63 13.85 -1.63
C ASP A 216 12.02 14.19 -2.16
N ILE A 217 12.72 13.23 -2.77
CA ILE A 217 14.08 13.41 -3.29
C ILE A 217 14.10 13.27 -4.81
N GLY A 218 13.48 12.21 -5.34
CA GLY A 218 13.37 12.00 -6.77
C GLY A 218 14.72 12.09 -7.48
N PHE A 219 14.81 12.95 -8.49
CA PHE A 219 16.02 13.16 -9.26
C PHE A 219 16.95 14.26 -8.69
N ALA A 220 16.60 14.90 -7.58
CA ALA A 220 17.56 15.80 -6.91
C ALA A 220 18.81 15.02 -6.46
N ASP A 221 18.63 13.75 -6.02
CA ASP A 221 19.72 12.82 -5.74
C ASP A 221 19.36 11.40 -6.22
N THR A 222 19.96 10.98 -7.33
CA THR A 222 19.73 9.67 -7.95
C THR A 222 20.22 8.48 -7.12
N ASN A 223 21.04 8.71 -6.09
CA ASN A 223 21.52 7.65 -5.20
C ASN A 223 20.55 7.36 -4.05
N ALA A 224 19.59 8.23 -3.78
CA ALA A 224 18.71 8.08 -2.63
C ALA A 224 18.00 6.72 -2.56
N ALA A 225 17.37 6.31 -3.66
CA ALA A 225 16.71 5.00 -3.74
C ALA A 225 17.70 3.82 -3.68
N VAL A 226 18.91 3.98 -4.23
CA VAL A 226 19.99 2.97 -4.19
C VAL A 226 20.44 2.73 -2.75
N VAL A 227 20.69 3.80 -2.00
CA VAL A 227 21.08 3.72 -0.58
C VAL A 227 20.03 3.00 0.23
N VAL A 228 18.75 3.33 0.07
CA VAL A 228 17.65 2.67 0.80
C VAL A 228 17.54 1.19 0.41
N ASN A 229 17.60 0.86 -0.88
CA ASN A 229 17.58 -0.54 -1.32
C ASN A 229 18.75 -1.35 -0.76
N THR A 230 19.94 -0.77 -0.73
CA THR A 230 21.12 -1.40 -0.15
C THR A 230 20.93 -1.62 1.36
N ALA A 231 20.37 -0.64 2.07
CA ALA A 231 20.06 -0.76 3.50
C ALA A 231 19.03 -1.86 3.78
N LEU A 232 17.96 -1.95 2.95
CA LEU A 232 16.97 -3.03 3.04
C LEU A 232 17.61 -4.42 2.85
N GLN A 233 18.40 -4.60 1.79
CA GLN A 233 19.13 -5.85 1.53
C GLN A 233 20.12 -6.21 2.64
N THR A 234 20.76 -5.20 3.24
CA THR A 234 21.67 -5.39 4.38
C THR A 234 20.87 -5.86 5.59
N TYR A 235 19.73 -5.24 5.87
CA TYR A 235 18.85 -5.68 6.95
C TYR A 235 18.34 -7.11 6.74
N GLU A 236 17.92 -7.47 5.52
CA GLU A 236 17.46 -8.83 5.19
C GLU A 236 18.53 -9.90 5.44
N ARG A 237 19.81 -9.56 5.27
CA ARG A 237 20.95 -10.48 5.49
C ARG A 237 21.38 -10.57 6.93
N LEU A 238 21.38 -9.46 7.68
CA LEU A 238 21.91 -9.38 9.03
C LEU A 238 20.83 -9.53 10.11
N GLY A 239 19.59 -9.10 9.83
CA GLY A 239 18.51 -9.05 10.82
C GLY A 239 18.72 -7.98 11.89
N SER A 240 17.90 -8.04 12.94
CA SER A 240 18.05 -7.18 14.13
C SER A 240 19.00 -7.82 15.13
N PRO A 241 19.81 -7.02 15.85
CA PRO A 241 19.89 -5.54 15.78
C PRO A 241 20.87 -5.02 14.70
N GLU A 242 21.77 -5.85 14.14
CA GLU A 242 22.89 -5.40 13.32
C GLU A 242 22.43 -4.70 12.04
N GLY A 243 21.41 -5.24 11.37
CA GLY A 243 20.87 -4.68 10.13
C GLY A 243 20.14 -3.36 10.31
N GLU A 244 19.70 -3.04 11.54
CA GLU A 244 19.03 -1.77 11.85
C GLU A 244 19.94 -0.56 11.64
N LEU A 245 21.26 -0.73 11.82
CA LEU A 245 22.26 0.32 11.58
C LEU A 245 22.25 0.78 10.12
N ALA A 246 22.07 -0.14 9.16
CA ALA A 246 21.98 0.21 7.75
C ALA A 246 20.72 1.04 7.45
N LEU A 247 19.58 0.69 8.04
CA LEU A 247 18.34 1.47 7.91
C LEU A 247 18.47 2.85 8.57
N ALA A 248 19.12 2.95 9.73
CA ALA A 248 19.43 4.23 10.38
C ALA A 248 20.32 5.11 9.48
N GLY A 249 21.33 4.51 8.83
CA GLY A 249 22.15 5.20 7.83
C GLY A 249 21.35 5.75 6.66
N ALA A 250 20.40 4.97 6.14
CA ALA A 250 19.47 5.41 5.10
C ALA A 250 18.58 6.57 5.57
N VAL A 251 18.06 6.54 6.80
CA VAL A 251 17.28 7.65 7.40
C VAL A 251 18.09 8.95 7.40
N ILE A 252 19.33 8.90 7.88
CA ILE A 252 20.22 10.08 7.91
C ILE A 252 20.48 10.58 6.49
N TYR A 253 20.83 9.67 5.57
CA TYR A 253 21.10 10.03 4.17
C TYR A 253 19.91 10.75 3.54
N LEU A 254 18.71 10.17 3.64
CA LEU A 254 17.50 10.78 3.11
C LEU A 254 17.20 12.14 3.75
N ALA A 255 17.50 12.32 5.04
CA ALA A 255 17.26 13.57 5.73
C ALA A 255 18.20 14.70 5.26
N VAL A 256 19.46 14.40 4.94
CA VAL A 256 20.45 15.44 4.62
C VAL A 256 20.61 15.72 3.12
N THR A 257 20.16 14.82 2.24
CA THR A 257 20.30 15.02 0.79
C THR A 257 19.34 16.09 0.25
N ASN A 258 19.60 16.59 -0.96
CA ASN A 258 18.73 17.55 -1.67
C ASN A 258 17.31 16.99 -1.84
N LYS A 259 16.31 17.88 -1.75
CA LYS A 259 14.90 17.52 -1.85
C LYS A 259 14.31 18.01 -3.17
N SER A 260 13.49 17.17 -3.80
CA SER A 260 12.61 17.57 -4.89
C SER A 260 11.40 16.63 -4.96
N ASN A 261 10.21 17.21 -5.07
CA ASN A 261 8.97 16.48 -5.33
C ASN A 261 8.50 16.60 -6.79
N SER A 262 9.37 17.08 -7.68
CA SER A 262 9.03 17.31 -9.09
C SER A 262 8.50 16.05 -9.80
N LEU A 263 9.08 14.89 -9.48
CA LEU A 263 8.64 13.60 -10.00
C LEU A 263 7.23 13.23 -9.52
N GLU A 264 6.95 13.41 -8.23
CA GLU A 264 5.63 13.14 -7.67
C GLU A 264 4.57 14.07 -8.25
N LEU A 265 4.88 15.38 -8.35
CA LEU A 265 3.99 16.36 -8.97
C LEU A 265 3.68 16.00 -10.43
N ALA A 266 4.71 15.65 -11.21
CA ALA A 266 4.56 15.23 -12.60
C ALA A 266 3.63 14.02 -12.73
N TYR A 267 3.85 13.00 -11.90
CA TYR A 267 3.05 11.78 -11.92
C TYR A 267 1.60 12.01 -11.45
N ASN A 268 1.40 12.85 -10.44
CA ASN A 268 0.06 13.20 -9.96
C ASN A 268 -0.73 14.01 -11.01
N GLN A 269 -0.08 14.95 -11.69
CA GLN A 269 -0.66 15.68 -12.82
C GLN A 269 -1.04 14.75 -13.98
N LEU A 270 -0.14 13.81 -14.34
CA LEU A 270 -0.43 12.78 -15.34
C LEU A 270 -1.65 11.94 -14.93
N ARG A 271 -1.71 11.44 -13.70
CA ARG A 271 -2.84 10.64 -13.20
C ARG A 271 -4.15 11.39 -13.25
N GLU A 272 -4.15 12.66 -12.88
CA GLU A 272 -5.36 13.49 -12.93
C GLU A 272 -5.81 13.75 -14.38
N TYR A 273 -4.87 14.05 -15.26
CA TYR A 273 -5.15 14.20 -16.69
C TYR A 273 -5.77 12.92 -17.27
N MET A 274 -5.20 11.74 -16.96
CA MET A 274 -5.66 10.46 -17.49
C MET A 274 -7.05 10.03 -17.02
N LYS A 275 -7.58 10.57 -15.92
CA LYS A 275 -8.96 10.30 -15.49
C LYS A 275 -10.00 10.80 -16.50
N ASN A 276 -9.68 11.88 -17.20
CA ASN A 276 -10.60 12.55 -18.12
C ASN A 276 -10.13 12.49 -19.58
N ALA A 277 -8.94 11.90 -19.84
CA ALA A 277 -8.38 11.79 -21.18
C ALA A 277 -9.15 10.75 -22.00
N SER A 278 -9.58 11.15 -23.22
CA SER A 278 -10.08 10.20 -24.20
C SER A 278 -8.94 9.35 -24.78
N SER A 279 -9.25 8.13 -25.19
CA SER A 279 -8.29 7.27 -25.89
C SER A 279 -7.97 7.89 -27.26
N ALA A 280 -6.75 8.40 -27.41
CA ALA A 280 -6.24 8.91 -28.67
C ALA A 280 -5.32 7.87 -29.35
N PRO A 281 -5.37 7.69 -30.65
CA PRO A 281 -4.53 6.72 -31.35
C PRO A 281 -3.07 7.14 -31.32
N VAL A 282 -2.18 6.15 -31.27
CA VAL A 282 -0.73 6.39 -31.40
C VAL A 282 -0.43 6.90 -32.83
N PRO A 283 0.36 7.99 -32.99
CA PRO A 283 0.78 8.49 -34.30
C PRO A 283 1.38 7.38 -35.17
N VAL A 284 1.11 7.40 -36.47
CA VAL A 284 1.49 6.30 -37.38
C VAL A 284 3.00 6.07 -37.42
N HIS A 285 3.80 7.13 -37.41
CA HIS A 285 5.28 7.07 -37.42
C HIS A 285 5.86 6.44 -36.15
N LEU A 286 5.15 6.47 -35.01
CA LEU A 286 5.57 5.84 -33.75
C LEU A 286 5.16 4.37 -33.64
N ARG A 287 4.36 3.84 -34.59
CA ARG A 287 3.91 2.45 -34.54
C ARG A 287 4.95 1.51 -35.14
N ASN A 288 5.18 0.36 -34.48
CA ASN A 288 6.02 -0.69 -35.05
C ASN A 288 5.30 -1.40 -36.19
N ALA A 289 6.05 -1.80 -37.23
CA ALA A 289 5.56 -2.54 -38.38
C ALA A 289 6.21 -3.94 -38.51
N PRO A 290 5.95 -4.88 -37.56
CA PRO A 290 6.57 -6.21 -37.58
C PRO A 290 6.08 -7.12 -38.70
N THR A 291 4.97 -6.77 -39.38
CA THR A 291 4.40 -7.55 -40.47
C THR A 291 4.35 -6.73 -41.76
N LYS A 292 4.36 -7.44 -42.91
CA LYS A 292 4.24 -6.82 -44.25
C LYS A 292 2.97 -5.97 -44.37
N LEU A 293 1.85 -6.45 -43.85
CA LEU A 293 0.58 -5.73 -43.82
C LEU A 293 0.70 -4.41 -43.07
N MET A 294 1.34 -4.39 -41.88
CA MET A 294 1.54 -3.17 -41.10
C MET A 294 2.43 -2.15 -41.85
N THR A 295 3.45 -2.63 -42.55
CA THR A 295 4.27 -1.79 -43.42
C THR A 295 3.45 -1.20 -44.57
N GLU A 296 2.60 -1.99 -45.22
CA GLU A 296 1.71 -1.53 -46.28
C GLU A 296 0.66 -0.51 -45.75
N LEU A 297 0.23 -0.64 -44.49
CA LEU A 297 -0.61 0.33 -43.78
C LEU A 297 0.14 1.58 -43.34
N GLY A 298 1.44 1.71 -43.62
CA GLY A 298 2.24 2.89 -43.34
C GLY A 298 2.78 2.97 -41.92
N TYR A 299 2.69 1.91 -41.08
CA TYR A 299 3.20 1.93 -39.73
C TYR A 299 4.73 2.12 -39.72
N GLY A 300 5.24 3.03 -38.86
CA GLY A 300 6.64 3.40 -38.77
C GLY A 300 7.13 4.26 -39.94
N ARG A 301 6.25 4.64 -40.86
CA ARG A 301 6.64 5.51 -42.00
C ARG A 301 7.07 6.87 -41.47
N GLU A 302 8.20 7.38 -42.00
CA GLU A 302 8.79 8.66 -41.64
C GLU A 302 9.32 8.72 -40.19
N TYR A 303 9.43 7.56 -39.51
CA TYR A 303 10.09 7.54 -38.20
C TYR A 303 11.57 7.94 -38.35
N LYS A 304 11.98 8.90 -37.54
CA LYS A 304 13.35 9.38 -37.50
C LYS A 304 14.07 8.75 -36.31
N TYR A 305 15.07 7.91 -36.57
CA TYR A 305 15.83 7.28 -35.50
C TYR A 305 16.80 8.30 -34.86
N ALA A 306 16.53 8.69 -33.62
CA ALA A 306 17.23 9.80 -32.96
C ALA A 306 18.75 9.63 -32.91
N HIS A 307 19.29 8.40 -32.87
CA HIS A 307 20.72 8.15 -32.86
C HIS A 307 21.42 8.52 -34.16
N ASP A 308 20.69 8.68 -35.28
CA ASP A 308 21.25 9.10 -36.56
C ASP A 308 21.38 10.63 -36.67
N TYR A 309 20.86 11.38 -35.66
CA TYR A 309 20.84 12.83 -35.65
C TYR A 309 21.85 13.42 -34.66
N PRO A 310 22.33 14.64 -34.89
CA PRO A 310 23.18 15.35 -33.92
C PRO A 310 22.59 15.40 -32.53
N ASN A 311 23.43 15.26 -31.53
CA ASN A 311 23.02 15.19 -30.10
C ASN A 311 22.04 14.06 -29.76
N HIS A 312 21.84 13.07 -30.66
CA HIS A 312 20.83 12.02 -30.55
C HIS A 312 19.43 12.61 -30.30
N TYR A 313 19.10 13.70 -31.03
CA TYR A 313 17.87 14.44 -30.85
C TYR A 313 17.29 14.87 -32.20
N VAL A 314 16.00 14.59 -32.39
CA VAL A 314 15.24 15.02 -33.58
C VAL A 314 14.46 16.28 -33.23
N THR A 315 14.81 17.40 -33.85
CA THR A 315 14.16 18.68 -33.57
C THR A 315 12.72 18.70 -34.08
N ASN A 316 11.84 19.30 -33.28
CA ASN A 316 10.40 19.48 -33.58
C ASN A 316 9.67 18.17 -33.95
N GLU A 317 10.12 17.01 -33.47
CA GLU A 317 9.42 15.74 -33.67
C GLU A 317 8.18 15.66 -32.80
N GLN A 318 7.08 15.14 -33.35
CA GLN A 318 5.82 15.00 -32.65
C GLN A 318 5.71 13.60 -31.98
N TYR A 319 5.61 13.59 -30.67
CA TYR A 319 5.46 12.36 -29.87
C TYR A 319 4.08 12.20 -29.22
N PHE A 320 3.31 13.26 -29.15
CA PHE A 320 1.92 13.20 -28.69
C PHE A 320 0.97 12.79 -29.83
N PRO A 321 -0.25 12.31 -29.52
CA PRO A 321 -1.26 12.03 -30.52
C PRO A 321 -1.53 13.22 -31.45
N ASP A 322 -1.89 12.92 -32.70
CA ASP A 322 -2.17 13.94 -33.70
C ASP A 322 -3.29 14.88 -33.23
N GLY A 323 -3.08 16.19 -33.39
CA GLY A 323 -4.01 17.23 -32.95
C GLY A 323 -4.01 17.51 -31.44
N MET A 324 -3.21 16.79 -30.66
CA MET A 324 -3.05 17.04 -29.23
C MET A 324 -2.00 18.12 -28.99
N LEU A 325 -2.31 19.05 -28.05
CA LEU A 325 -1.32 20.02 -27.61
C LEU A 325 -0.23 19.31 -26.80
N GLU A 326 1.00 19.81 -26.93
CA GLU A 326 2.13 19.33 -26.12
C GLU A 326 1.86 19.56 -24.62
N LEU A 327 1.84 18.49 -23.84
CA LEU A 327 1.65 18.53 -22.40
C LEU A 327 3.00 18.59 -21.70
N LYS A 328 3.05 19.31 -20.58
CA LYS A 328 4.26 19.46 -19.75
C LYS A 328 3.93 19.00 -18.35
N PHE A 329 4.23 17.74 -18.05
CA PHE A 329 4.06 17.18 -16.72
C PHE A 329 5.31 17.39 -15.85
N TYR A 330 6.50 17.06 -16.39
CA TYR A 330 7.73 17.12 -15.63
C TYR A 330 8.38 18.49 -15.73
N GLN A 331 8.62 19.10 -14.57
CA GLN A 331 9.31 20.38 -14.42
C GLN A 331 10.39 20.18 -13.36
N PRO A 332 11.68 20.02 -13.77
CA PRO A 332 12.78 19.84 -12.84
C PRO A 332 12.91 21.03 -11.90
N SER A 333 13.27 20.75 -10.66
CA SER A 333 13.61 21.77 -9.67
C SER A 333 15.02 22.32 -9.90
N ASP A 334 15.42 23.31 -9.11
CA ASP A 334 16.77 23.86 -9.08
C ASP A 334 17.69 23.12 -8.09
N GLN A 335 17.28 21.93 -7.62
CA GLN A 335 17.99 21.17 -6.59
C GLN A 335 18.82 20.02 -7.16
N GLY A 336 20.04 19.90 -6.69
CA GLY A 336 20.91 18.75 -6.95
C GLY A 336 21.08 18.40 -8.43
N PHE A 337 20.86 17.14 -8.79
CA PHE A 337 21.02 16.67 -10.19
C PHE A 337 19.94 17.23 -11.12
N GLU A 338 18.80 17.68 -10.62
CA GLU A 338 17.74 18.27 -11.46
C GLU A 338 18.16 19.56 -12.15
N GLN A 339 19.15 20.30 -11.62
CA GLN A 339 19.74 21.44 -12.32
C GLN A 339 20.32 21.03 -13.69
N ARG A 340 21.05 19.91 -13.74
CA ARG A 340 21.60 19.37 -14.98
C ARG A 340 20.52 18.88 -15.93
N ILE A 341 19.45 18.29 -15.41
CA ILE A 341 18.28 17.90 -16.20
C ILE A 341 17.64 19.15 -16.81
N GLN A 342 17.46 20.21 -16.04
CA GLN A 342 16.89 21.47 -16.50
C GLN A 342 17.74 22.12 -17.60
N GLU A 343 19.08 22.17 -17.41
CA GLU A 343 20.01 22.67 -18.43
C GLU A 343 19.89 21.87 -19.72
N ARG A 344 19.85 20.52 -19.63
CA ARG A 344 19.68 19.66 -20.81
C ARG A 344 18.34 19.90 -21.52
N MET A 345 17.24 20.00 -20.77
CA MET A 345 15.91 20.25 -21.33
C MET A 345 15.85 21.63 -22.02
N ASN A 346 16.46 22.65 -21.43
CA ASN A 346 16.53 24.00 -22.04
C ASN A 346 17.35 23.96 -23.33
N TYR A 347 18.49 23.30 -23.32
CA TYR A 347 19.33 23.13 -24.51
C TYR A 347 18.54 22.47 -25.67
N LEU A 348 17.76 21.40 -25.40
CA LEU A 348 16.95 20.75 -26.42
C LEU A 348 15.85 21.67 -26.97
N ARG A 349 15.19 22.44 -26.10
CA ARG A 349 14.20 23.46 -26.52
C ARG A 349 14.81 24.55 -27.41
N ASP A 350 16.05 24.95 -27.11
CA ASP A 350 16.77 25.95 -27.94
C ASP A 350 17.05 25.38 -29.34
N LEU A 351 17.41 24.09 -29.45
CA LEU A 351 17.55 23.41 -30.74
C LEU A 351 16.26 23.41 -31.55
N ASP A 352 15.12 23.14 -30.90
CA ASP A 352 13.82 23.18 -31.54
C ASP A 352 13.47 24.58 -32.06
N GLN A 353 13.79 25.62 -31.28
CA GLN A 353 13.57 27.00 -31.69
C GLN A 353 14.46 27.44 -32.85
N GLN A 354 15.74 26.98 -32.86
CA GLN A 354 16.66 27.26 -33.96
C GLN A 354 16.24 26.58 -35.27
N ALA A 355 15.69 25.37 -35.18
CA ALA A 355 15.23 24.61 -36.35
C ALA A 355 13.88 25.15 -36.92
N LYS A 356 13.19 26.05 -36.23
CA LYS A 356 12.00 26.75 -36.71
C LYS A 356 12.30 28.04 -37.44
N LYS A 357 13.54 28.55 -37.35
CA LYS A 357 14.03 29.75 -38.05
C LYS A 357 14.67 29.38 -39.37
#